data_73d3d432b321c62ef4acad5e09fbfcdd
#
_entry.id   73d3d432b321c62ef4acad5e09fbfcdd
#
_cell.length_a   1.000
_cell.length_b   1.000
_cell.length_c   1.000
_cell.angle_alpha   90.00
_cell.angle_beta   90.00
_cell.angle_gamma   90.00
#
_symmetry.space_group_name_H-M   'P 1'
#
loop_
_entity.id
_entity.type
_entity.pdbx_description
1 polymer ?
#
loop_
_entity_poly.entity_id
_entity_poly.type
_entity_poly.pdbx_seq_one_letter_code
_entity_poly.pdbx_strand_id
1 'polypeptide(L)'
;MVTAERFGKGMTFDEYVTFTGSAGNLKRETTGGAPRKDQSGFLREAFAAAHLSEAQERAWTWLVRHSGGPAKILVISEEWSSDCRRDVPMLARLAEKTGMELRIFPRDGDRFGAAAAPDPKESPNADLMAQFLNRRDGRTYQSIPVVVFYTRDMQHLYTYTEYPACYRKDNHLAVIRGARPGETPEQTKTRADREFAEMLGSPFFHLWRCAAVDEMASMLYERLRVGTLA
;
A
#
# COMPACT_ATOMS: atom_id res chain seq x y z
N MET A 1 -11.26 -16.46 -1.94
CA MET A 1 -10.94 -16.29 -0.50
C MET A 1 -9.48 -16.72 -0.29
N VAL A 2 -8.70 -15.96 0.45
CA VAL A 2 -7.28 -16.25 0.70
C VAL A 2 -7.17 -17.33 1.78
N THR A 3 -6.44 -18.41 1.48
CA THR A 3 -6.17 -19.48 2.45
C THR A 3 -4.93 -19.17 3.29
N ALA A 4 -4.76 -19.82 4.46
CA ALA A 4 -3.56 -19.69 5.28
C ALA A 4 -2.29 -20.12 4.53
N GLU A 5 -2.37 -21.16 3.71
CA GLU A 5 -1.26 -21.60 2.84
C GLU A 5 -0.89 -20.52 1.83
N ARG A 6 -1.88 -19.89 1.15
CA ARG A 6 -1.62 -18.83 0.18
C ARG A 6 -1.05 -17.58 0.83
N PHE A 7 -1.56 -17.23 2.01
CA PHE A 7 -1.03 -16.13 2.82
C PHE A 7 0.45 -16.36 3.19
N GLY A 8 0.80 -17.57 3.63
CA GLY A 8 2.17 -17.92 4.01
C GLY A 8 3.21 -17.84 2.87
N LYS A 9 2.77 -17.78 1.61
CA LYS A 9 3.65 -17.63 0.44
C LYS A 9 4.11 -16.18 0.19
N GLY A 10 3.59 -15.22 0.95
CA GLY A 10 4.02 -13.82 0.86
C GLY A 10 5.36 -13.58 1.55
N MET A 11 6.04 -12.54 1.14
CA MET A 11 7.31 -12.10 1.71
C MET A 11 7.09 -11.46 3.08
N THR A 12 8.01 -11.66 3.99
CA THR A 12 8.20 -10.79 5.16
C THR A 12 8.65 -9.39 4.70
N PHE A 13 8.69 -8.42 5.59
CA PHE A 13 9.20 -7.10 5.26
C PHE A 13 10.67 -7.13 4.81
N ASP A 14 11.53 -7.88 5.51
CA ASP A 14 12.95 -7.99 5.18
C ASP A 14 13.20 -8.69 3.83
N GLU A 15 12.43 -9.73 3.54
CA GLU A 15 12.46 -10.40 2.24
C GLU A 15 11.99 -9.45 1.12
N TYR A 16 10.93 -8.66 1.36
CA TYR A 16 10.45 -7.66 0.41
C TYR A 16 11.48 -6.56 0.16
N VAL A 17 12.12 -6.04 1.21
CA VAL A 17 13.21 -5.06 1.08
C VAL A 17 14.37 -5.63 0.26
N THR A 18 14.78 -6.87 0.53
CA THR A 18 15.82 -7.56 -0.23
C THR A 18 15.42 -7.77 -1.69
N PHE A 19 14.17 -8.17 -1.93
CA PHE A 19 13.61 -8.33 -3.26
C PHE A 19 13.66 -7.02 -4.06
N THR A 20 13.31 -5.87 -3.47
CA THR A 20 13.28 -4.58 -4.18
C THR A 20 14.64 -4.13 -4.70
N GLY A 21 15.74 -4.50 -4.03
CA GLY A 21 17.12 -4.24 -4.48
C GLY A 21 17.71 -5.33 -5.38
N SER A 22 17.00 -6.43 -5.63
CA SER A 22 17.53 -7.54 -6.41
C SER A 22 17.66 -7.22 -7.90
N ALA A 23 18.66 -7.82 -8.57
CA ALA A 23 18.88 -7.66 -10.01
C ALA A 23 17.65 -8.11 -10.83
N GLY A 24 16.87 -9.08 -10.36
CA GLY A 24 15.62 -9.51 -10.98
C GLY A 24 14.56 -8.40 -10.92
N ASN A 25 14.36 -7.81 -9.75
CA ASN A 25 13.39 -6.72 -9.60
C ASN A 25 13.76 -5.48 -10.41
N LEU A 26 15.03 -5.10 -10.45
CA LEU A 26 15.53 -3.89 -11.16
C LEU A 26 15.34 -3.97 -12.68
N LYS A 27 15.16 -5.16 -13.24
CA LYS A 27 14.86 -5.36 -14.67
C LYS A 27 13.36 -5.18 -14.99
N ARG A 28 12.49 -5.24 -13.99
CA ARG A 28 11.04 -5.09 -14.16
C ARG A 28 10.68 -3.65 -14.53
N GLU A 29 9.52 -3.46 -15.15
CA GLU A 29 9.03 -2.14 -15.53
C GLU A 29 8.29 -1.43 -14.39
N THR A 30 8.38 -0.10 -14.40
CA THR A 30 7.46 0.81 -13.66
C THR A 30 6.41 1.38 -14.61
N THR A 31 5.61 2.32 -14.13
CA THR A 31 4.70 3.11 -14.97
C THR A 31 5.44 3.73 -16.15
N GLY A 32 4.88 3.56 -17.36
CA GLY A 32 5.47 4.10 -18.59
C GLY A 32 6.65 3.29 -19.14
N GLY A 33 6.86 2.04 -18.68
CA GLY A 33 7.88 1.14 -19.20
C GLY A 33 9.33 1.48 -18.77
N ALA A 34 9.51 2.40 -17.82
CA ALA A 34 10.83 2.71 -17.29
C ALA A 34 11.35 1.58 -16.38
N PRO A 35 12.67 1.35 -16.32
CA PRO A 35 13.25 0.38 -15.39
C PRO A 35 13.05 0.80 -13.93
N ARG A 36 13.00 -0.17 -13.02
CA ARG A 36 12.86 0.07 -11.58
C ARG A 36 14.13 0.64 -10.99
N LYS A 37 13.97 1.36 -9.89
CA LYS A 37 15.07 1.87 -9.07
C LYS A 37 15.14 1.07 -7.78
N ASP A 38 16.33 0.85 -7.26
CA ASP A 38 16.51 0.26 -5.94
C ASP A 38 15.88 1.15 -4.86
N GLN A 39 14.85 0.63 -4.20
CA GLN A 39 14.16 1.29 -3.10
C GLN A 39 14.49 0.66 -1.74
N SER A 40 15.39 -0.29 -1.68
CA SER A 40 15.71 -1.04 -0.46
C SER A 40 16.22 -0.14 0.65
N GLY A 41 17.11 0.81 0.33
CA GLY A 41 17.60 1.82 1.27
C GLY A 41 16.48 2.70 1.81
N PHE A 42 15.66 3.25 0.92
CA PHE A 42 14.51 4.07 1.31
C PHE A 42 13.54 3.31 2.24
N LEU A 43 13.22 2.07 1.93
CA LEU A 43 12.29 1.27 2.75
C LEU A 43 12.84 1.02 4.16
N ARG A 44 14.16 0.75 4.29
CA ARG A 44 14.82 0.58 5.60
C ARG A 44 14.80 1.88 6.41
N GLU A 45 15.15 3.00 5.80
CA GLU A 45 15.12 4.31 6.45
C GLU A 45 13.71 4.70 6.87
N ALA A 46 12.72 4.50 5.98
CA ALA A 46 11.32 4.77 6.29
C ALA A 46 10.78 3.87 7.41
N PHE A 47 11.21 2.61 7.49
CA PHE A 47 10.87 1.71 8.59
C PHE A 47 11.53 2.16 9.91
N ALA A 48 12.80 2.54 9.87
CA ALA A 48 13.51 3.05 11.06
C ALA A 48 12.85 4.33 11.61
N ALA A 49 12.38 5.21 10.71
CA ALA A 49 11.67 6.43 11.08
C ALA A 49 10.19 6.23 11.43
N ALA A 50 9.60 5.07 11.11
CA ALA A 50 8.21 4.79 11.40
C ALA A 50 7.99 4.56 12.89
N HIS A 51 7.03 5.26 13.47
CA HIS A 51 6.61 5.09 14.86
C HIS A 51 5.10 5.30 14.99
N LEU A 52 4.51 4.63 15.95
CA LEU A 52 3.14 4.83 16.36
C LEU A 52 3.11 5.80 17.54
N SER A 53 2.13 6.68 17.59
CA SER A 53 1.86 7.45 18.80
C SER A 53 1.35 6.52 19.91
N GLU A 54 1.46 6.96 21.16
CA GLU A 54 0.95 6.20 22.30
C GLU A 54 -0.56 5.87 22.16
N ALA A 55 -1.34 6.80 21.60
CA ALA A 55 -2.76 6.59 21.34
C ALA A 55 -3.00 5.50 20.30
N GLN A 56 -2.21 5.50 19.22
CA GLN A 56 -2.26 4.46 18.19
C GLN A 56 -1.84 3.09 18.77
N GLU A 57 -0.74 3.02 19.54
CA GLU A 57 -0.30 1.78 20.16
C GLU A 57 -1.39 1.19 21.08
N ARG A 58 -2.05 2.02 21.88
CA ARG A 58 -3.17 1.57 22.75
C ARG A 58 -4.35 1.06 21.93
N ALA A 59 -4.75 1.79 20.88
CA ALA A 59 -5.87 1.39 20.02
C ALA A 59 -5.59 0.06 19.32
N TRP A 60 -4.42 -0.08 18.72
CA TRP A 60 -4.03 -1.32 18.04
C TRP A 60 -3.85 -2.50 19.02
N THR A 61 -3.31 -2.25 20.21
CA THR A 61 -3.23 -3.27 21.27
C THR A 61 -4.62 -3.78 21.66
N TRP A 62 -5.61 -2.88 21.77
CA TRP A 62 -6.99 -3.29 22.04
C TRP A 62 -7.55 -4.14 20.90
N LEU A 63 -7.35 -3.73 19.63
CA LEU A 63 -7.83 -4.47 18.47
C LEU A 63 -7.27 -5.90 18.41
N VAL A 64 -5.95 -6.08 18.56
CA VAL A 64 -5.33 -7.41 18.47
C VAL A 64 -5.65 -8.33 19.63
N ARG A 65 -6.00 -7.77 20.80
CA ARG A 65 -6.43 -8.53 21.97
C ARG A 65 -7.92 -8.89 21.96
N HIS A 66 -8.70 -8.23 21.10
CA HIS A 66 -10.12 -8.51 20.98
C HIS A 66 -10.34 -9.92 20.43
N SER A 67 -11.33 -10.64 20.94
CA SER A 67 -11.76 -11.93 20.39
C SER A 67 -12.22 -11.74 18.94
N GLY A 68 -11.58 -12.42 17.99
CA GLY A 68 -11.79 -12.20 16.57
C GLY A 68 -11.09 -10.98 15.99
N GLY A 69 -10.16 -10.35 16.74
CA GLY A 69 -9.37 -9.22 16.27
C GLY A 69 -8.35 -9.57 15.19
N PRO A 70 -7.69 -8.56 14.60
CA PRO A 70 -6.73 -8.76 13.52
C PRO A 70 -5.48 -9.49 14.05
N ALA A 71 -5.04 -10.50 13.31
CA ALA A 71 -3.82 -11.25 13.61
C ALA A 71 -2.87 -11.32 12.40
N LYS A 72 -3.38 -11.01 11.21
CA LYS A 72 -2.61 -11.13 9.96
C LYS A 72 -2.90 -9.93 9.04
N ILE A 73 -1.85 -9.47 8.36
CA ILE A 73 -1.87 -8.39 7.39
C ILE A 73 -1.33 -8.92 6.06
N LEU A 74 -2.18 -8.95 5.03
CA LEU A 74 -1.77 -9.19 3.64
C LEU A 74 -1.60 -7.85 2.95
N VAL A 75 -0.49 -7.64 2.26
CA VAL A 75 -0.26 -6.42 1.47
C VAL A 75 0.07 -6.79 0.03
N ILE A 76 -0.67 -6.22 -0.93
CA ILE A 76 -0.26 -6.24 -2.34
C ILE A 76 0.40 -4.90 -2.64
N SER A 77 1.65 -4.92 -3.10
CA SER A 77 2.51 -3.74 -3.16
C SER A 77 3.46 -3.76 -4.34
N GLU A 78 3.91 -2.56 -4.73
CA GLU A 78 5.07 -2.36 -5.60
C GLU A 78 5.89 -1.17 -5.09
N GLU A 79 7.21 -1.32 -5.04
CA GLU A 79 8.12 -0.31 -4.48
C GLU A 79 8.21 0.97 -5.33
N TRP A 80 7.82 0.93 -6.60
CA TRP A 80 7.78 2.12 -7.44
C TRP A 80 6.60 3.05 -7.07
N SER A 81 5.55 2.52 -6.43
CA SER A 81 4.40 3.30 -5.97
C SER A 81 4.75 4.14 -4.73
N SER A 82 4.49 5.45 -4.79
CA SER A 82 4.68 6.34 -3.64
C SER A 82 3.78 5.99 -2.46
N ASP A 83 2.56 5.49 -2.73
CA ASP A 83 1.62 5.07 -1.68
C ASP A 83 2.13 3.80 -0.97
N CYS A 84 2.66 2.85 -1.72
CA CYS A 84 3.28 1.66 -1.15
C CYS A 84 4.51 2.03 -0.30
N ARG A 85 5.38 2.94 -0.80
CA ARG A 85 6.53 3.42 -0.02
C ARG A 85 6.13 4.19 1.22
N ARG A 86 4.96 4.86 1.22
CA ARG A 86 4.41 5.51 2.41
C ARG A 86 3.95 4.50 3.44
N ASP A 87 3.16 3.50 3.02
CA ASP A 87 2.40 2.68 3.95
C ASP A 87 3.12 1.40 4.38
N VAL A 88 3.84 0.72 3.46
CA VAL A 88 4.47 -0.59 3.76
C VAL A 88 5.44 -0.54 4.95
N PRO A 89 6.35 0.45 5.08
CA PRO A 89 7.22 0.54 6.25
C PRO A 89 6.45 0.77 7.55
N MET A 90 5.37 1.55 7.51
CA MET A 90 4.52 1.78 8.68
C MET A 90 3.73 0.52 9.07
N LEU A 91 3.24 -0.24 8.09
CA LEU A 91 2.57 -1.53 8.34
C LEU A 91 3.54 -2.57 8.93
N ALA A 92 4.79 -2.57 8.49
CA ALA A 92 5.83 -3.41 9.07
C ALA A 92 6.10 -3.03 10.55
N ARG A 93 6.19 -1.73 10.85
CA ARG A 93 6.32 -1.25 12.23
C ARG A 93 5.10 -1.60 13.08
N LEU A 94 3.91 -1.46 12.52
CA LEU A 94 2.67 -1.86 13.17
C LEU A 94 2.67 -3.36 13.49
N ALA A 95 3.03 -4.19 12.53
CA ALA A 95 3.12 -5.64 12.70
C ALA A 95 4.12 -6.03 13.80
N GLU A 96 5.31 -5.41 13.81
CA GLU A 96 6.32 -5.62 14.85
C GLU A 96 5.79 -5.26 16.26
N LYS A 97 5.12 -4.10 16.39
CA LYS A 97 4.59 -3.61 17.67
C LYS A 97 3.41 -4.41 18.20
N THR A 98 2.62 -5.00 17.32
CA THR A 98 1.37 -5.70 17.67
C THR A 98 1.49 -7.21 17.66
N GLY A 99 2.56 -7.76 17.09
CA GLY A 99 2.74 -9.20 16.89
C GLY A 99 1.88 -9.79 15.76
N MET A 100 1.25 -8.94 14.92
CA MET A 100 0.53 -9.42 13.74
C MET A 100 1.51 -9.97 12.70
N GLU A 101 1.12 -11.02 11.99
CA GLU A 101 1.90 -11.58 10.89
C GLU A 101 1.68 -10.73 9.63
N LEU A 102 2.75 -10.17 9.06
CA LEU A 102 2.73 -9.40 7.82
C LEU A 102 3.26 -10.25 6.65
N ARG A 103 2.52 -10.25 5.55
CA ARG A 103 2.93 -10.86 4.28
C ARG A 103 2.71 -9.92 3.11
N ILE A 104 3.74 -9.72 2.29
CA ILE A 104 3.77 -8.78 1.17
C ILE A 104 3.89 -9.54 -0.14
N PHE A 105 3.08 -9.14 -1.12
CA PHE A 105 2.98 -9.75 -2.44
C PHE A 105 3.20 -8.69 -3.52
N PRO A 106 4.16 -8.86 -4.43
CA PRO A 106 4.29 -8.00 -5.61
C PRO A 106 3.04 -8.13 -6.50
N ARG A 107 2.54 -7.00 -7.02
CA ARG A 107 1.40 -6.97 -7.92
C ARG A 107 1.78 -7.35 -9.35
N ASP A 108 2.85 -6.74 -9.85
CA ASP A 108 3.27 -6.84 -11.24
C ASP A 108 4.17 -8.07 -11.48
N GLY A 109 4.26 -8.49 -12.73
CA GLY A 109 5.32 -9.34 -13.24
C GLY A 109 6.48 -8.52 -13.79
N ASP A 110 7.05 -8.93 -14.93
CA ASP A 110 8.13 -8.19 -15.58
C ASP A 110 7.63 -6.85 -16.12
N ARG A 111 6.37 -6.78 -16.56
CA ARG A 111 5.73 -5.58 -17.08
C ARG A 111 4.84 -4.91 -16.05
N PHE A 112 4.66 -3.60 -16.24
CA PHE A 112 3.70 -2.81 -15.47
C PHE A 112 2.26 -3.24 -15.77
N GLY A 113 1.50 -3.63 -14.74
CA GLY A 113 0.11 -4.05 -14.84
C GLY A 113 -0.85 -2.87 -15.01
N ALA A 114 -1.03 -2.38 -16.25
CA ALA A 114 -1.93 -1.26 -16.57
C ALA A 114 -3.39 -1.66 -16.81
N ALA A 115 -3.67 -2.95 -17.00
CA ALA A 115 -5.01 -3.43 -17.33
C ALA A 115 -6.01 -3.26 -16.17
N ALA A 116 -7.30 -3.23 -16.50
CA ALA A 116 -8.39 -3.14 -15.51
C ALA A 116 -8.48 -4.37 -14.59
N ALA A 117 -7.93 -5.50 -15.04
CA ALA A 117 -7.81 -6.75 -14.26
C ALA A 117 -6.41 -7.36 -14.47
N PRO A 118 -5.87 -8.09 -13.48
CA PRO A 118 -4.57 -8.73 -13.60
C PRO A 118 -4.62 -9.88 -14.60
N ASP A 119 -3.56 -10.02 -15.42
CA ASP A 119 -3.38 -11.19 -16.28
C ASP A 119 -2.60 -12.27 -15.51
N PRO A 120 -3.18 -13.48 -15.32
CA PRO A 120 -2.48 -14.57 -14.63
C PRO A 120 -1.19 -15.04 -15.30
N LYS A 121 -1.00 -14.73 -16.59
CA LYS A 121 0.22 -15.08 -17.34
C LYS A 121 1.35 -14.09 -17.10
N GLU A 122 1.03 -12.85 -16.74
CA GLU A 122 1.99 -11.76 -16.54
C GLU A 122 2.19 -11.41 -15.07
N SER A 123 1.14 -11.51 -14.23
CA SER A 123 1.20 -11.14 -12.81
C SER A 123 1.33 -12.38 -11.91
N PRO A 124 2.37 -12.45 -11.06
CA PRO A 124 2.60 -13.62 -10.20
C PRO A 124 1.54 -13.79 -9.10
N ASN A 125 0.81 -12.73 -8.79
CA ASN A 125 -0.21 -12.69 -7.73
C ASN A 125 -1.57 -12.21 -8.27
N ALA A 126 -1.88 -12.52 -9.54
CA ALA A 126 -3.14 -12.18 -10.19
C ALA A 126 -4.36 -12.71 -9.43
N ASP A 127 -4.27 -13.91 -8.86
CA ASP A 127 -5.29 -14.54 -8.04
C ASP A 127 -5.66 -13.70 -6.79
N LEU A 128 -4.69 -13.05 -6.19
CA LEU A 128 -4.91 -12.14 -5.06
C LEU A 128 -5.45 -10.80 -5.55
N MET A 129 -4.79 -10.18 -6.53
CA MET A 129 -5.19 -8.85 -7.02
C MET A 129 -6.63 -8.87 -7.55
N ALA A 130 -7.06 -9.93 -8.22
CA ALA A 130 -8.41 -10.08 -8.74
C ALA A 130 -9.50 -10.07 -7.64
N GLN A 131 -9.17 -10.43 -6.40
CA GLN A 131 -10.10 -10.41 -5.26
C GLN A 131 -10.29 -9.00 -4.67
N PHE A 132 -9.33 -8.08 -4.91
CA PHE A 132 -9.26 -6.78 -4.24
C PHE A 132 -9.19 -5.61 -5.23
N LEU A 133 -9.74 -5.77 -6.42
CA LEU A 133 -9.81 -4.67 -7.40
C LEU A 133 -10.55 -3.47 -6.84
N ASN A 134 -9.94 -2.31 -6.96
CA ASN A 134 -10.61 -1.05 -6.66
C ASN A 134 -11.69 -0.78 -7.71
N ARG A 135 -12.90 -0.45 -7.28
CA ARG A 135 -14.02 -0.15 -8.16
C ARG A 135 -14.41 1.31 -8.00
N ARG A 136 -14.32 2.06 -9.09
CA ARG A 136 -14.65 3.49 -9.11
C ARG A 136 -15.31 3.84 -10.45
N ASP A 137 -16.44 4.52 -10.42
CA ASP A 137 -17.19 4.98 -11.61
C ASP A 137 -17.45 3.87 -12.65
N GLY A 138 -17.86 2.70 -12.18
CA GLY A 138 -18.16 1.54 -13.02
C GLY A 138 -16.94 0.85 -13.64
N ARG A 139 -15.73 1.27 -13.29
CA ARG A 139 -14.46 0.69 -13.75
C ARG A 139 -13.73 -0.02 -12.61
N THR A 140 -12.84 -0.93 -12.99
CA THR A 140 -11.93 -1.59 -12.06
C THR A 140 -10.50 -1.13 -12.26
N TYR A 141 -9.73 -1.10 -11.16
CA TYR A 141 -8.34 -0.68 -11.14
C TYR A 141 -7.54 -1.61 -10.24
N GLN A 142 -6.32 -1.91 -10.64
CA GLN A 142 -5.34 -2.62 -9.83
C GLN A 142 -4.61 -1.65 -8.89
N SER A 143 -5.37 -0.90 -8.07
CA SER A 143 -4.83 0.10 -7.14
C SER A 143 -3.98 -0.56 -6.06
N ILE A 144 -2.88 0.08 -5.66
CA ILE A 144 -1.95 -0.36 -4.61
C ILE A 144 -1.49 0.81 -3.73
N PRO A 145 -1.17 0.53 -2.44
CA PRO A 145 -1.24 -0.77 -1.77
C PRO A 145 -2.68 -1.25 -1.59
N VAL A 146 -2.86 -2.57 -1.63
CA VAL A 146 -4.02 -3.21 -1.01
C VAL A 146 -3.54 -3.78 0.32
N VAL A 147 -4.23 -3.45 1.40
CA VAL A 147 -3.93 -3.96 2.75
C VAL A 147 -5.16 -4.67 3.29
N VAL A 148 -5.02 -5.96 3.58
CA VAL A 148 -6.14 -6.78 4.04
C VAL A 148 -5.84 -7.35 5.43
N PHE A 149 -6.75 -7.11 6.35
CA PHE A 149 -6.67 -7.62 7.71
C PHE A 149 -7.52 -8.88 7.87
N TYR A 150 -6.92 -9.88 8.47
CA TYR A 150 -7.57 -11.15 8.77
C TYR A 150 -7.44 -11.50 10.25
N THR A 151 -8.42 -12.28 10.75
CA THR A 151 -8.28 -12.99 12.02
C THR A 151 -7.18 -14.05 11.92
N ARG A 152 -6.87 -14.70 13.06
CA ARG A 152 -5.94 -15.85 13.09
C ARG A 152 -6.36 -16.97 12.14
N ASP A 153 -7.67 -17.19 12.01
CA ASP A 153 -8.28 -18.25 11.20
C ASP A 153 -8.63 -17.79 9.79
N MET A 154 -8.00 -16.71 9.30
CA MET A 154 -8.18 -16.17 7.95
C MET A 154 -9.58 -15.65 7.63
N GLN A 155 -10.38 -15.26 8.63
CA GLN A 155 -11.62 -14.55 8.38
C GLN A 155 -11.28 -13.10 8.00
N HIS A 156 -11.85 -12.61 6.91
CA HIS A 156 -11.67 -11.24 6.43
C HIS A 156 -12.30 -10.24 7.40
N LEU A 157 -11.55 -9.21 7.77
CA LEU A 157 -12.02 -8.13 8.62
C LEU A 157 -12.21 -6.82 7.88
N TYR A 158 -11.17 -6.35 7.19
CA TYR A 158 -11.17 -5.06 6.51
C TYR A 158 -10.17 -5.06 5.34
N THR A 159 -10.48 -4.28 4.30
CA THR A 159 -9.57 -3.99 3.18
C THR A 159 -9.41 -2.49 3.03
N TYR A 160 -8.16 -2.03 3.12
CA TYR A 160 -7.75 -0.67 2.79
C TYR A 160 -7.08 -0.66 1.41
N THR A 161 -7.31 0.39 0.64
CA THR A 161 -6.79 0.49 -0.73
C THR A 161 -6.24 1.88 -1.01
N GLU A 162 -5.02 1.94 -1.48
CA GLU A 162 -4.32 3.07 -2.10
C GLU A 162 -3.91 4.19 -1.12
N TYR A 163 -4.85 4.90 -0.52
CA TYR A 163 -4.55 6.02 0.37
C TYR A 163 -5.72 6.32 1.33
N PRO A 164 -5.46 6.98 2.47
CA PRO A 164 -6.52 7.32 3.41
C PRO A 164 -7.47 8.36 2.82
N ALA A 165 -8.73 8.32 3.25
CA ALA A 165 -9.80 9.17 2.71
C ALA A 165 -9.49 10.68 2.79
N CYS A 166 -8.72 11.12 3.78
CA CYS A 166 -8.31 12.52 3.92
C CYS A 166 -7.22 12.95 2.90
N TYR A 167 -6.48 12.01 2.32
CA TYR A 167 -5.51 12.29 1.26
C TYR A 167 -6.20 12.25 -0.11
N ARG A 168 -6.77 13.34 -0.51
CA ARG A 168 -7.43 13.48 -1.82
C ARG A 168 -6.40 13.55 -2.95
N LYS A 169 -5.67 12.47 -3.14
CA LYS A 169 -4.52 12.36 -4.05
C LYS A 169 -4.85 12.80 -5.47
N ASP A 170 -6.00 12.37 -5.99
CA ASP A 170 -6.40 12.69 -7.37
C ASP A 170 -6.54 14.21 -7.58
N ASN A 171 -7.06 14.93 -6.56
CA ASN A 171 -7.15 16.39 -6.61
C ASN A 171 -5.76 17.04 -6.61
N HIS A 172 -4.86 16.56 -5.76
CA HIS A 172 -3.46 17.06 -5.76
C HIS A 172 -2.77 16.78 -7.09
N LEU A 173 -2.91 15.57 -7.62
CA LEU A 173 -2.30 15.20 -8.90
C LEU A 173 -2.91 15.96 -10.09
N ALA A 174 -4.20 16.26 -10.09
CA ALA A 174 -4.84 17.07 -11.11
C ALA A 174 -4.23 18.48 -11.15
N VAL A 175 -3.99 19.10 -10.00
CA VAL A 175 -3.34 20.42 -9.90
C VAL A 175 -1.86 20.34 -10.32
N ILE A 176 -1.11 19.36 -9.79
CA ILE A 176 0.32 19.21 -10.07
C ILE A 176 0.58 18.92 -11.55
N ARG A 177 -0.24 18.07 -12.18
CA ARG A 177 -0.06 17.61 -13.57
C ARG A 177 -0.77 18.49 -14.59
N GLY A 178 -1.67 19.37 -14.17
CA GLY A 178 -2.37 20.29 -15.05
C GLY A 178 -1.40 21.26 -15.72
N ALA A 179 -1.58 21.50 -17.04
CA ALA A 179 -0.82 22.51 -17.76
C ALA A 179 -1.17 23.92 -17.24
N ARG A 180 -0.16 24.79 -17.12
CA ARG A 180 -0.34 26.21 -16.79
C ARG A 180 -0.30 27.05 -18.05
N PRO A 181 -0.95 28.22 -18.06
CA PRO A 181 -0.91 29.11 -19.23
C PRO A 181 0.52 29.38 -19.70
N GLY A 182 0.77 29.15 -20.99
CA GLY A 182 2.09 29.37 -21.60
C GLY A 182 3.11 28.23 -21.42
N GLU A 183 2.80 27.18 -20.71
CA GLU A 183 3.71 26.01 -20.58
C GLU A 183 3.64 25.12 -21.82
N THR A 184 4.79 24.66 -22.28
CA THR A 184 4.88 23.51 -23.20
C THR A 184 4.63 22.19 -22.42
N PRO A 185 4.29 21.09 -23.12
CA PRO A 185 4.15 19.76 -22.47
C PRO A 185 5.40 19.34 -21.67
N GLU A 186 6.57 19.69 -22.14
CA GLU A 186 7.85 19.37 -21.52
C GLU A 186 8.10 20.18 -20.25
N GLN A 187 7.76 21.47 -20.28
CA GLN A 187 7.79 22.33 -19.10
C GLN A 187 6.78 21.89 -18.05
N THR A 188 5.56 21.54 -18.48
CA THR A 188 4.53 20.99 -17.60
C THR A 188 5.04 19.72 -16.90
N LYS A 189 5.63 18.79 -17.67
CA LYS A 189 6.17 17.54 -17.09
C LYS A 189 7.29 17.82 -16.09
N THR A 190 8.25 18.65 -16.44
CA THR A 190 9.39 18.98 -15.54
C THR A 190 8.92 19.63 -14.25
N ARG A 191 7.97 20.56 -14.32
CA ARG A 191 7.36 21.19 -13.15
C ARG A 191 6.58 20.17 -12.33
N ALA A 192 5.76 19.33 -12.97
CA ALA A 192 4.96 18.33 -12.28
C ALA A 192 5.83 17.32 -11.54
N ASP A 193 6.93 16.86 -12.14
CA ASP A 193 7.87 15.93 -11.49
C ASP A 193 8.51 16.58 -10.23
N ARG A 194 8.87 17.88 -10.30
CA ARG A 194 9.40 18.62 -9.17
C ARG A 194 8.35 18.80 -8.05
N GLU A 195 7.17 19.33 -8.40
CA GLU A 195 6.10 19.58 -7.43
C GLU A 195 5.61 18.29 -6.77
N PHE A 196 5.61 17.18 -7.50
CA PHE A 196 5.32 15.87 -6.94
C PHE A 196 6.39 15.42 -5.95
N ALA A 197 7.67 15.62 -6.26
CA ALA A 197 8.77 15.32 -5.35
C ALA A 197 8.71 16.18 -4.07
N GLU A 198 8.40 17.47 -4.21
CA GLU A 198 8.19 18.39 -3.10
C GLU A 198 7.03 17.93 -2.18
N MET A 199 5.91 17.51 -2.76
CA MET A 199 4.78 16.94 -2.01
C MET A 199 5.19 15.68 -1.22
N LEU A 200 5.95 14.77 -1.84
CA LEU A 200 6.44 13.56 -1.17
C LEU A 200 7.42 13.85 -0.02
N GLY A 201 8.18 14.95 -0.10
CA GLY A 201 9.08 15.42 0.96
C GLY A 201 8.41 16.31 2.00
N SER A 202 7.11 16.62 1.85
CA SER A 202 6.42 17.53 2.75
C SER A 202 5.98 16.85 4.06
N PRO A 203 5.76 17.64 5.14
CA PRO A 203 5.18 17.11 6.38
C PRO A 203 3.80 16.46 6.19
N PHE A 204 3.05 16.87 5.17
CA PHE A 204 1.74 16.30 4.86
C PHE A 204 1.82 14.84 4.42
N PHE A 205 2.90 14.43 3.74
CA PHE A 205 3.07 13.03 3.36
C PHE A 205 3.20 12.12 4.59
N HIS A 206 3.89 12.61 5.64
CA HIS A 206 3.96 11.92 6.93
C HIS A 206 2.58 11.91 7.63
N LEU A 207 1.86 13.04 7.62
CA LEU A 207 0.52 13.14 8.19
C LEU A 207 -0.43 12.12 7.53
N TRP A 208 -0.40 11.98 6.21
CA TRP A 208 -1.22 10.99 5.51
C TRP A 208 -0.83 9.54 5.84
N ARG A 209 0.45 9.28 6.12
CA ARG A 209 0.90 7.97 6.63
C ARG A 209 0.26 7.64 7.98
N CYS A 210 0.26 8.58 8.90
CA CYS A 210 -0.40 8.42 10.20
C CYS A 210 -1.90 8.26 10.04
N ALA A 211 -2.53 9.07 9.19
CA ALA A 211 -3.96 8.99 8.90
C ALA A 211 -4.39 7.63 8.32
N ALA A 212 -3.54 6.96 7.53
CA ALA A 212 -3.81 5.61 7.04
C ALA A 212 -3.90 4.60 8.21
N VAL A 213 -3.00 4.72 9.18
CA VAL A 213 -3.01 3.85 10.38
C VAL A 213 -4.24 4.11 11.24
N ASP A 214 -4.66 5.37 11.39
CA ASP A 214 -5.83 5.77 12.16
C ASP A 214 -7.13 5.31 11.48
N GLU A 215 -7.21 5.44 10.15
CA GLU A 215 -8.35 4.97 9.36
C GLU A 215 -8.51 3.46 9.48
N MET A 216 -7.43 2.69 9.27
CA MET A 216 -7.46 1.24 9.40
C MET A 216 -7.89 0.80 10.82
N ALA A 217 -7.38 1.46 11.87
CA ALA A 217 -7.77 1.16 13.24
C ALA A 217 -9.25 1.45 13.49
N SER A 218 -9.75 2.57 12.99
CA SER A 218 -11.16 2.99 13.14
C SER A 218 -12.11 2.02 12.45
N MET A 219 -11.79 1.61 11.22
CA MET A 219 -12.59 0.67 10.44
C MET A 219 -12.60 -0.74 11.06
N LEU A 220 -11.47 -1.19 11.60
CA LEU A 220 -11.41 -2.45 12.34
C LEU A 220 -12.18 -2.39 13.65
N TYR A 221 -12.12 -1.27 14.38
CA TYR A 221 -12.92 -1.07 15.58
C TYR A 221 -14.41 -1.14 15.28
N GLU A 222 -14.86 -0.44 14.23
CA GLU A 222 -16.26 -0.49 13.79
C GLU A 222 -16.66 -1.93 13.42
N ARG A 223 -15.86 -2.63 12.64
CA ARG A 223 -16.08 -4.03 12.25
C ARG A 223 -16.27 -4.95 13.46
N LEU A 224 -15.48 -4.77 14.51
CA LEU A 224 -15.52 -5.62 15.71
C LEU A 224 -16.67 -5.26 16.65
N ARG A 225 -17.08 -4.00 16.71
CA ARG A 225 -18.13 -3.50 17.64
C ARG A 225 -19.53 -3.51 17.05
N VAL A 226 -19.65 -3.17 15.77
CA VAL A 226 -20.93 -3.01 15.07
C VAL A 226 -21.26 -4.21 14.18
N GLY A 227 -20.24 -4.96 13.78
CA GLY A 227 -20.37 -6.05 12.82
C GLY A 227 -20.35 -5.56 11.37
N THR A 228 -20.76 -6.41 10.44
CA THR A 228 -20.92 -6.01 9.03
C THR A 228 -22.17 -5.13 8.94
N LEU A 229 -21.99 -3.85 8.66
CA LEU A 229 -23.09 -3.07 8.12
C LEU A 229 -23.45 -3.68 6.77
N ALA A 230 -24.66 -4.17 6.65
CA ALA A 230 -25.18 -4.83 5.46
C ALA A 230 -25.26 -3.86 4.28
#